data_b11a8caa872286883c35913eed5b6aa6
#
_entry.id   b11a8caa872286883c35913eed5b6aa6
#
_cell.length_a   1.000
_cell.length_b   1.000
_cell.length_c   1.000
_cell.angle_alpha   90.00
_cell.angle_beta   90.00
_cell.angle_gamma   90.00
#
_symmetry.space_group_name_H-M   'P 1'
#
loop_
_entity.id
_entity.type
_entity.pdbx_description
1 polymer ?
#
loop_
_entity_poly.entity_id
_entity_poly.type
_entity_poly.pdbx_seq_one_letter_code
_entity_poly.pdbx_strand_id
1 'polypeptide(L)'
;MSAMSSNWNRRSVLRAAMGLAATGGLAACGSNTGRGGGAGSGVNLVQYFHAYGEAGTEQAIKKYAAAYDKAKVTTQWITGTNFESKLFSALLTDNAPDVFEFHPQIQLVKSGQVADLTDLIEPVKDDFNQADIASHTIDGKIWGVRMIDDPQFFYYRKSMLEDAGIEPPTTLDELVEAAVKLTTDKVKGVFLGNSVTPVMNPLIWSTGANTLDDKNQIAYHTDDVAAGLKKLRTMFKEGHLLLDAPADWWDPSAITQGLVAIQWCGMWAMPVIQKALGDDVGIFPFPTSADGGKPAVTNGGWSMFVNAKSKHLDEAKEYVKWLWIDQKEYQEDWSLSYGFHIPPRTSLAESADKLKSGLAAEGVKLFNEYGNFDNPAWTQAMIVALEGVIADSVRKGGDPEAALDKADKTVNRELKKLFG
;
A
#
# COMPACT_ATOMS: atom_id res chain seq x y z
N MET A 1 -11.75 -60.23 12.92
CA MET A 1 -11.51 -60.06 11.49
C MET A 1 -10.61 -58.85 11.32
N SER A 2 -9.46 -59.15 10.78
CA SER A 2 -8.19 -58.41 10.83
C SER A 2 -8.18 -57.17 9.91
N ALA A 3 -7.78 -56.03 10.44
CA ALA A 3 -7.48 -54.84 9.62
C ALA A 3 -5.97 -54.80 9.31
N MET A 4 -5.64 -54.90 8.04
CA MET A 4 -4.28 -54.74 7.55
C MET A 4 -3.94 -53.27 7.37
N SER A 5 -2.97 -52.77 8.12
CA SER A 5 -2.31 -51.48 7.92
C SER A 5 -1.19 -51.62 6.91
N SER A 6 -1.19 -50.90 5.79
CA SER A 6 -0.09 -50.79 4.86
C SER A 6 0.76 -49.55 5.15
N ASN A 7 1.92 -49.75 5.71
CA ASN A 7 2.99 -48.77 5.83
C ASN A 7 3.68 -48.54 4.48
N TRP A 8 3.56 -47.36 3.89
CA TRP A 8 4.35 -46.93 2.74
C TRP A 8 5.57 -46.13 3.20
N ASN A 9 6.75 -46.68 2.93
CA ASN A 9 8.03 -46.17 3.35
C ASN A 9 8.59 -45.22 2.26
N ARG A 10 9.00 -44.02 2.67
CA ARG A 10 9.46 -42.89 1.83
C ARG A 10 10.77 -43.13 1.04
N ARG A 11 11.30 -44.36 0.98
CA ARG A 11 12.59 -44.67 0.33
C ARG A 11 12.47 -45.37 -1.03
N SER A 12 11.29 -45.59 -1.58
CA SER A 12 11.09 -46.38 -2.80
C SER A 12 10.82 -45.59 -4.09
N VAL A 13 10.84 -44.24 -4.08
CA VAL A 13 10.50 -43.40 -5.26
C VAL A 13 11.76 -42.86 -5.99
N LEU A 14 12.96 -43.18 -5.56
CA LEU A 14 14.20 -42.59 -6.10
C LEU A 14 15.06 -43.58 -6.95
N ARG A 15 14.44 -44.55 -7.62
CA ARG A 15 15.20 -45.44 -8.56
C ARG A 15 14.38 -45.81 -9.78
N ALA A 16 14.04 -44.82 -10.64
CA ALA A 16 13.63 -45.10 -12.02
C ALA A 16 13.69 -43.84 -12.87
N ALA A 17 14.83 -43.33 -13.22
CA ALA A 17 15.05 -42.45 -14.38
C ALA A 17 16.56 -42.28 -14.62
N MET A 18 17.20 -43.31 -15.11
CA MET A 18 18.48 -43.22 -15.82
C MET A 18 18.44 -44.19 -17.01
N GLY A 19 18.56 -43.65 -18.19
CA GLY A 19 18.87 -44.41 -19.40
C GLY A 19 18.08 -43.98 -20.61
N LEU A 20 18.63 -43.06 -21.40
CA LEU A 20 18.89 -43.25 -22.84
C LEU A 20 19.49 -41.96 -23.41
N ALA A 21 20.76 -42.07 -23.72
CA ALA A 21 21.53 -41.02 -24.38
C ALA A 21 21.64 -41.31 -25.91
N ALA A 22 21.86 -40.24 -26.65
CA ALA A 22 22.58 -40.09 -27.90
C ALA A 22 21.89 -40.57 -29.18
N THR A 23 21.69 -39.66 -30.15
CA THR A 23 22.54 -39.48 -31.33
C THR A 23 21.96 -38.44 -32.29
N GLY A 24 22.77 -37.47 -32.65
CA GLY A 24 23.08 -37.10 -34.04
C GLY A 24 22.16 -36.15 -34.79
N GLY A 25 22.74 -35.07 -35.28
CA GLY A 25 22.21 -34.31 -36.40
C GLY A 25 22.62 -32.86 -36.50
N LEU A 26 23.83 -32.62 -37.01
CA LEU A 26 24.25 -31.31 -37.55
C LEU A 26 23.54 -31.08 -38.88
N ALA A 27 23.27 -29.80 -39.13
CA ALA A 27 23.14 -29.08 -40.39
C ALA A 27 21.74 -28.51 -40.68
N ALA A 28 21.64 -27.18 -40.72
CA ALA A 28 21.57 -26.48 -42.00
C ALA A 28 21.36 -24.97 -41.74
N CYS A 29 22.31 -24.20 -42.27
CA CYS A 29 22.11 -22.77 -42.56
C CYS A 29 20.95 -22.63 -43.54
N GLY A 30 19.97 -21.83 -43.19
CA GLY A 30 18.89 -21.43 -44.08
C GLY A 30 18.62 -19.96 -43.84
N SER A 31 19.20 -19.09 -44.68
CA SER A 31 18.83 -17.70 -44.78
C SER A 31 17.37 -17.59 -45.22
N ASN A 32 16.53 -16.96 -44.42
CA ASN A 32 15.25 -16.49 -44.91
C ASN A 32 15.07 -15.00 -44.60
N THR A 33 15.31 -14.20 -45.62
CA THR A 33 14.95 -12.79 -45.71
C THR A 33 13.42 -12.67 -45.80
N GLY A 34 12.80 -12.42 -44.65
CA GLY A 34 11.38 -12.06 -44.55
C GLY A 34 11.25 -10.78 -43.77
N ARG A 35 10.99 -9.68 -44.47
CA ARG A 35 10.59 -8.39 -43.93
C ARG A 35 9.32 -8.52 -43.10
N GLY A 36 9.32 -7.92 -41.90
CA GLY A 36 8.09 -7.60 -41.18
C GLY A 36 8.28 -7.56 -39.67
N GLY A 37 8.32 -6.37 -39.07
CA GLY A 37 8.00 -6.16 -37.65
C GLY A 37 9.21 -6.01 -36.74
N GLY A 38 9.35 -4.85 -36.17
CA GLY A 38 10.05 -4.40 -34.97
C GLY A 38 11.17 -5.28 -34.44
N ALA A 39 12.42 -4.92 -34.74
CA ALA A 39 13.57 -5.43 -34.01
C ALA A 39 13.54 -4.84 -32.60
N GLY A 40 12.98 -5.55 -31.67
CA GLY A 40 13.19 -5.28 -30.25
C GLY A 40 14.71 -5.32 -29.97
N SER A 41 15.20 -4.42 -29.15
CA SER A 41 16.63 -4.20 -28.82
C SER A 41 17.34 -5.44 -28.23
N GLY A 42 16.70 -6.58 -28.08
CA GLY A 42 17.19 -7.75 -27.36
C GLY A 42 17.21 -7.58 -25.84
N VAL A 43 16.84 -6.39 -25.35
CA VAL A 43 16.74 -6.08 -23.91
C VAL A 43 15.49 -6.72 -23.32
N ASN A 44 15.65 -7.36 -22.17
CA ASN A 44 14.55 -7.88 -21.39
C ASN A 44 14.58 -7.24 -20.01
N LEU A 45 13.58 -6.41 -19.71
CA LEU A 45 13.39 -5.77 -18.43
C LEU A 45 12.48 -6.65 -17.55
N VAL A 46 12.75 -6.66 -16.26
CA VAL A 46 11.93 -7.33 -15.24
C VAL A 46 11.31 -6.27 -14.35
N GLN A 47 9.97 -6.29 -14.24
CA GLN A 47 9.24 -5.42 -13.31
C GLN A 47 8.57 -6.23 -12.20
N TYR A 48 8.61 -5.71 -10.96
CA TYR A 48 7.95 -6.32 -9.80
C TYR A 48 6.76 -5.48 -9.37
N PHE A 49 5.62 -6.17 -9.22
CA PHE A 49 4.37 -5.64 -8.66
C PHE A 49 3.86 -6.55 -7.54
N HIS A 50 3.29 -5.97 -6.50
CA HIS A 50 2.47 -6.74 -5.56
C HIS A 50 1.13 -7.11 -6.21
N ALA A 51 0.49 -8.13 -5.70
CA ALA A 51 -0.86 -8.49 -6.16
C ALA A 51 -1.87 -7.53 -5.55
N TYR A 52 -2.42 -6.65 -6.38
CA TYR A 52 -3.56 -5.81 -6.03
C TYR A 52 -4.81 -6.65 -5.77
N GLY A 53 -5.70 -6.17 -4.91
CA GLY A 53 -6.96 -6.86 -4.59
C GLY A 53 -8.01 -6.73 -5.70
N GLU A 54 -7.88 -5.75 -6.58
CA GLU A 54 -8.85 -5.42 -7.61
C GLU A 54 -8.70 -6.35 -8.82
N ALA A 55 -9.85 -6.87 -9.27
CA ALA A 55 -9.90 -7.78 -10.41
C ALA A 55 -9.47 -7.06 -11.71
N GLY A 56 -8.56 -7.67 -12.46
CA GLY A 56 -8.10 -7.15 -13.75
C GLY A 56 -6.77 -6.41 -13.71
N THR A 57 -6.26 -6.03 -12.55
CA THR A 57 -5.01 -5.27 -12.39
C THR A 57 -3.79 -6.02 -12.91
N GLU A 58 -3.66 -7.32 -12.66
CA GLU A 58 -2.57 -8.13 -13.23
C GLU A 58 -2.57 -8.14 -14.75
N GLN A 59 -3.75 -8.30 -15.36
CA GLN A 59 -3.92 -8.29 -16.81
C GLN A 59 -3.60 -6.91 -17.41
N ALA A 60 -3.97 -5.84 -16.71
CA ALA A 60 -3.68 -4.47 -17.13
C ALA A 60 -2.17 -4.21 -17.20
N ILE A 61 -1.45 -4.47 -16.13
CA ILE A 61 0.01 -4.27 -16.10
C ILE A 61 0.72 -5.13 -17.16
N LYS A 62 0.30 -6.36 -17.36
CA LYS A 62 0.82 -7.21 -18.45
C LYS A 62 0.50 -6.67 -19.84
N LYS A 63 -0.70 -6.11 -20.03
CA LYS A 63 -1.11 -5.43 -21.28
C LYS A 63 -0.23 -4.20 -21.54
N TYR A 64 -0.01 -3.35 -20.53
CA TYR A 64 0.85 -2.16 -20.68
C TYR A 64 2.29 -2.56 -20.99
N ALA A 65 2.83 -3.53 -20.25
CA ALA A 65 4.18 -4.06 -20.51
C ALA A 65 4.33 -4.61 -21.94
N ALA A 66 3.33 -5.31 -22.46
CA ALA A 66 3.34 -5.87 -23.82
C ALA A 66 3.21 -4.80 -24.92
N ALA A 67 2.68 -3.62 -24.60
CA ALA A 67 2.55 -2.50 -25.54
C ALA A 67 3.86 -1.70 -25.70
N TYR A 68 4.85 -1.91 -24.85
CA TYR A 68 6.16 -1.29 -24.99
C TYR A 68 6.98 -2.00 -26.05
N ASP A 69 7.36 -1.29 -27.11
CA ASP A 69 7.99 -1.86 -28.31
C ASP A 69 9.53 -1.82 -28.32
N LYS A 70 10.14 -1.07 -27.39
CA LYS A 70 11.61 -0.88 -27.34
C LYS A 70 12.35 -1.97 -26.57
N ALA A 71 11.66 -2.67 -25.67
CA ALA A 71 12.21 -3.80 -24.93
C ALA A 71 11.12 -4.81 -24.58
N LYS A 72 11.50 -6.07 -24.37
CA LYS A 72 10.58 -7.03 -23.74
C LYS A 72 10.51 -6.73 -22.26
N VAL A 73 9.28 -6.58 -21.71
CA VAL A 73 9.08 -6.39 -20.27
C VAL A 73 8.40 -7.61 -19.67
N THR A 74 9.03 -8.20 -18.67
CA THR A 74 8.52 -9.37 -17.95
C THR A 74 7.99 -8.94 -16.59
N THR A 75 6.70 -9.15 -16.34
CA THR A 75 6.06 -8.80 -15.07
C THR A 75 6.13 -9.96 -14.08
N GLN A 76 6.64 -9.70 -12.90
CA GLN A 76 6.54 -10.55 -11.72
C GLN A 76 5.39 -10.03 -10.85
N TRP A 77 4.28 -10.77 -10.83
CA TRP A 77 3.12 -10.48 -10.00
C TRP A 77 3.23 -11.26 -8.70
N ILE A 78 3.49 -10.58 -7.59
CA ILE A 78 3.86 -11.20 -6.32
C ILE A 78 2.66 -11.21 -5.39
N THR A 79 2.11 -12.40 -5.16
CA THR A 79 0.97 -12.63 -4.29
C THR A 79 1.36 -12.79 -2.82
N GLY A 80 0.42 -12.49 -1.92
CA GLY A 80 0.59 -12.65 -0.48
C GLY A 80 1.27 -11.45 0.20
N THR A 81 1.38 -11.54 1.51
CA THR A 81 1.87 -10.46 2.39
C THR A 81 3.40 -10.33 2.44
N ASN A 82 4.12 -11.01 1.56
CA ASN A 82 5.58 -11.08 1.58
C ASN A 82 6.27 -10.32 0.44
N PHE A 83 5.53 -9.40 -0.23
CA PHE A 83 6.06 -8.61 -1.34
C PHE A 83 7.33 -7.85 -0.94
N GLU A 84 7.27 -7.08 0.14
CA GLU A 84 8.39 -6.27 0.63
C GLU A 84 9.63 -7.13 0.91
N SER A 85 9.48 -8.21 1.65
CA SER A 85 10.60 -9.09 2.00
C SER A 85 11.22 -9.75 0.78
N LYS A 86 10.42 -10.11 -0.22
CA LYS A 86 10.90 -10.61 -1.52
C LYS A 86 11.64 -9.54 -2.31
N LEU A 87 11.06 -8.33 -2.39
CA LEU A 87 11.69 -7.21 -3.08
C LEU A 87 13.06 -6.88 -2.48
N PHE A 88 13.13 -6.66 -1.15
CA PHE A 88 14.39 -6.34 -0.49
C PHE A 88 15.42 -7.47 -0.61
N SER A 89 14.98 -8.73 -0.54
CA SER A 89 15.87 -9.86 -0.78
C SER A 89 16.40 -9.89 -2.21
N ALA A 90 15.55 -9.63 -3.20
CA ALA A 90 15.92 -9.61 -4.61
C ALA A 90 16.89 -8.46 -4.92
N LEU A 91 16.68 -7.27 -4.38
CA LEU A 91 17.53 -6.08 -4.58
C LEU A 91 18.98 -6.28 -4.10
N LEU A 92 19.24 -7.31 -3.30
CA LEU A 92 20.58 -7.69 -2.84
C LEU A 92 21.27 -8.71 -3.75
N THR A 93 20.62 -9.15 -4.82
CA THR A 93 21.11 -10.23 -5.71
C THR A 93 21.24 -9.79 -7.16
N ASP A 94 21.89 -10.59 -7.98
CA ASP A 94 21.99 -10.40 -9.43
C ASP A 94 20.67 -10.59 -10.19
N ASN A 95 19.63 -11.11 -9.53
CA ASN A 95 18.29 -11.32 -10.07
C ASN A 95 17.31 -10.23 -9.62
N ALA A 96 17.82 -9.07 -9.22
CA ALA A 96 17.00 -7.93 -8.86
C ALA A 96 16.15 -7.47 -10.05
N PRO A 97 14.92 -6.97 -9.83
CA PRO A 97 14.13 -6.36 -10.88
C PRO A 97 14.82 -5.09 -11.40
N ASP A 98 14.57 -4.75 -12.66
CA ASP A 98 15.03 -3.49 -13.28
C ASP A 98 14.16 -2.32 -12.80
N VAL A 99 12.85 -2.57 -12.67
CA VAL A 99 11.88 -1.62 -12.13
C VAL A 99 10.98 -2.31 -11.11
N PHE A 100 10.55 -1.59 -10.12
CA PHE A 100 9.68 -2.13 -9.07
C PHE A 100 8.81 -1.05 -8.43
N GLU A 101 7.63 -1.44 -8.01
CA GLU A 101 6.79 -0.55 -7.21
C GLU A 101 7.17 -0.62 -5.74
N PHE A 102 7.11 0.54 -5.09
CA PHE A 102 7.28 0.64 -3.64
C PHE A 102 6.78 2.00 -3.12
N HIS A 103 7.02 2.25 -1.84
CA HIS A 103 6.80 3.54 -1.21
C HIS A 103 8.10 4.34 -1.14
N PRO A 104 8.07 5.70 -1.16
CA PRO A 104 9.26 6.51 -0.99
C PRO A 104 9.91 6.23 0.37
N GLN A 105 11.18 5.82 0.35
CA GLN A 105 11.97 5.58 1.56
C GLN A 105 13.41 6.03 1.35
N ILE A 106 13.90 6.89 2.22
CA ILE A 106 15.29 7.39 2.22
C ILE A 106 16.32 6.24 2.26
N GLN A 107 15.96 5.12 2.88
CA GLN A 107 16.82 3.94 2.97
C GLN A 107 17.20 3.38 1.60
N LEU A 108 16.26 3.35 0.64
CA LEU A 108 16.51 2.90 -0.73
C LEU A 108 17.50 3.81 -1.45
N VAL A 109 17.37 5.13 -1.23
CA VAL A 109 18.26 6.14 -1.78
C VAL A 109 19.66 6.02 -1.19
N LYS A 110 19.78 6.05 0.13
CA LYS A 110 21.07 6.02 0.83
C LYS A 110 21.84 4.70 0.64
N SER A 111 21.13 3.59 0.40
CA SER A 111 21.77 2.32 0.06
C SER A 111 22.13 2.16 -1.41
N GLY A 112 21.85 3.18 -2.26
CA GLY A 112 22.14 3.16 -3.69
C GLY A 112 21.36 2.09 -4.46
N GLN A 113 20.12 1.78 -4.03
CA GLN A 113 19.27 0.79 -4.68
C GLN A 113 18.36 1.40 -5.73
N VAL A 114 18.08 2.70 -5.67
CA VAL A 114 17.22 3.40 -6.63
C VAL A 114 17.98 4.43 -7.43
N ALA A 115 17.57 4.62 -8.66
CA ALA A 115 18.14 5.59 -9.58
C ALA A 115 17.48 6.97 -9.43
N ASP A 116 18.26 8.00 -9.67
CA ASP A 116 17.80 9.38 -9.81
C ASP A 116 16.92 9.53 -11.06
N LEU A 117 15.68 9.97 -10.89
CA LEU A 117 14.68 10.18 -11.94
C LEU A 117 14.35 11.67 -12.15
N THR A 118 15.15 12.57 -11.58
CA THR A 118 14.90 14.02 -11.64
C THR A 118 14.69 14.50 -13.07
N ASP A 119 15.59 14.11 -13.99
CA ASP A 119 15.53 14.52 -15.40
C ASP A 119 14.24 14.07 -16.11
N LEU A 120 13.62 12.99 -15.65
CA LEU A 120 12.38 12.47 -16.22
C LEU A 120 11.14 13.24 -15.73
N ILE A 121 11.16 13.66 -14.47
CA ILE A 121 9.99 14.22 -13.79
C ILE A 121 10.00 15.75 -13.82
N GLU A 122 11.17 16.39 -13.74
CA GLU A 122 11.32 17.84 -13.74
C GLU A 122 10.52 18.56 -14.84
N PRO A 123 10.45 18.07 -16.10
CA PRO A 123 9.68 18.74 -17.16
C PRO A 123 8.15 18.70 -16.95
N VAL A 124 7.65 17.82 -16.07
CA VAL A 124 6.22 17.58 -15.86
C VAL A 124 5.81 17.66 -14.38
N LYS A 125 6.74 18.00 -13.49
CA LYS A 125 6.50 17.98 -12.04
C LYS A 125 5.35 18.86 -11.58
N ASP A 126 5.10 19.97 -12.29
CA ASP A 126 4.04 20.93 -11.95
C ASP A 126 2.62 20.35 -12.21
N ASP A 127 2.53 19.28 -13.01
CA ASP A 127 1.28 18.54 -13.23
C ASP A 127 1.09 17.38 -12.22
N PHE A 128 2.03 17.17 -11.30
CA PHE A 128 1.85 16.19 -10.21
C PHE A 128 1.39 16.88 -8.92
N ASN A 129 0.73 16.12 -8.05
CA ASN A 129 0.47 16.55 -6.68
C ASN A 129 1.79 16.93 -6.01
N GLN A 130 1.89 18.16 -5.51
CA GLN A 130 3.15 18.68 -4.96
C GLN A 130 3.59 17.95 -3.68
N ALA A 131 2.67 17.38 -2.92
CA ALA A 131 3.00 16.54 -1.77
C ALA A 131 3.65 15.21 -2.20
N ASP A 132 3.24 14.65 -3.34
CA ASP A 132 3.91 13.48 -3.94
C ASP A 132 5.33 13.84 -4.40
N ILE A 133 5.48 14.94 -5.10
CA ILE A 133 6.82 15.41 -5.50
C ILE A 133 7.71 15.60 -4.27
N ALA A 134 7.19 16.22 -3.20
CA ALA A 134 7.92 16.40 -1.95
C ALA A 134 8.31 15.07 -1.29
N SER A 135 7.39 14.09 -1.25
CA SER A 135 7.65 12.77 -0.65
C SER A 135 8.70 11.94 -1.41
N HIS A 136 8.86 12.19 -2.72
CA HIS A 136 9.86 11.53 -3.56
C HIS A 136 11.16 12.30 -3.69
N THR A 137 11.22 13.52 -3.12
CA THR A 137 12.41 14.38 -3.19
C THR A 137 13.29 14.19 -1.96
N ILE A 138 14.47 13.62 -2.16
CA ILE A 138 15.48 13.40 -1.12
C ILE A 138 16.80 13.97 -1.61
N ASP A 139 17.46 14.79 -0.79
CA ASP A 139 18.71 15.51 -1.14
C ASP A 139 18.60 16.30 -2.45
N GLY A 140 17.42 16.93 -2.70
CA GLY A 140 17.14 17.75 -3.88
C GLY A 140 16.94 16.98 -5.18
N LYS A 141 16.81 15.66 -5.13
CA LYS A 141 16.60 14.76 -6.27
C LYS A 141 15.31 13.99 -6.14
N ILE A 142 14.68 13.67 -7.28
CA ILE A 142 13.43 12.89 -7.33
C ILE A 142 13.77 11.43 -7.67
N TRP A 143 13.35 10.50 -6.81
CA TRP A 143 13.79 9.11 -6.85
C TRP A 143 12.73 8.10 -7.32
N GLY A 144 11.49 8.50 -7.48
CA GLY A 144 10.39 7.64 -7.93
C GLY A 144 9.29 8.42 -8.64
N VAL A 145 8.43 7.71 -9.37
CA VAL A 145 7.25 8.26 -10.03
C VAL A 145 6.01 7.73 -9.32
N ARG A 146 5.19 8.63 -8.77
CA ARG A 146 3.90 8.25 -8.20
C ARG A 146 3.00 7.68 -9.28
N MET A 147 2.39 6.51 -9.01
CA MET A 147 1.47 5.84 -9.93
C MET A 147 0.01 6.11 -9.57
N ILE A 148 -0.33 6.09 -8.29
CA ILE A 148 -1.67 6.28 -7.74
C ILE A 148 -1.60 6.87 -6.34
N ASP A 149 -2.61 7.66 -5.98
CA ASP A 149 -2.90 8.09 -4.61
C ASP A 149 -4.09 7.30 -4.07
N ASP A 150 -3.93 6.76 -2.87
CA ASP A 150 -4.89 5.87 -2.22
C ASP A 150 -5.32 6.40 -0.86
N PRO A 151 -6.24 7.37 -0.81
CA PRO A 151 -6.73 7.86 0.46
C PRO A 151 -7.47 6.77 1.23
N GLN A 152 -7.22 6.72 2.53
CA GLN A 152 -7.83 5.78 3.47
C GLN A 152 -8.67 6.54 4.48
N PHE A 153 -9.88 6.03 4.73
CA PHE A 153 -10.86 6.62 5.63
C PHE A 153 -11.80 5.54 6.17
N PHE A 154 -12.71 5.92 7.05
CA PHE A 154 -13.76 5.02 7.50
C PHE A 154 -14.91 4.98 6.50
N TYR A 155 -15.38 3.77 6.20
CA TYR A 155 -16.69 3.48 5.63
C TYR A 155 -17.65 3.10 6.73
N TYR A 156 -18.92 3.53 6.63
CA TYR A 156 -19.95 3.19 7.61
C TYR A 156 -21.30 2.89 6.95
N ARG A 157 -22.10 2.07 7.62
CA ARG A 157 -23.48 1.76 7.24
C ARG A 157 -24.38 2.87 7.78
N LYS A 158 -24.96 3.68 6.88
CA LYS A 158 -25.84 4.80 7.23
C LYS A 158 -27.04 4.34 8.06
N SER A 159 -27.74 3.28 7.58
CA SER A 159 -28.88 2.73 8.29
C SER A 159 -28.55 2.30 9.73
N MET A 160 -27.39 1.73 9.97
CA MET A 160 -27.00 1.27 11.31
C MET A 160 -26.71 2.45 12.25
N LEU A 161 -26.12 3.54 11.77
CA LEU A 161 -25.90 4.74 12.56
C LEU A 161 -27.21 5.44 12.84
N GLU A 162 -28.10 5.58 11.84
CA GLU A 162 -29.43 6.17 11.98
C GLU A 162 -30.29 5.40 13.00
N ASP A 163 -30.35 4.08 12.90
CA ASP A 163 -31.08 3.23 13.83
C ASP A 163 -30.58 3.34 15.29
N ALA A 164 -29.28 3.60 15.45
CA ALA A 164 -28.66 3.82 16.76
C ALA A 164 -28.73 5.29 17.25
N GLY A 165 -29.24 6.21 16.41
CA GLY A 165 -29.27 7.63 16.71
C GLY A 165 -27.86 8.25 16.83
N ILE A 166 -26.96 7.87 15.92
CA ILE A 166 -25.56 8.30 15.92
C ILE A 166 -25.26 9.02 14.60
N GLU A 167 -24.63 10.17 14.69
CA GLU A 167 -23.99 10.84 13.54
C GLU A 167 -22.59 10.24 13.30
N PRO A 168 -22.04 10.38 12.08
CA PRO A 168 -20.65 9.97 11.82
C PRO A 168 -19.67 10.63 12.81
N PRO A 169 -18.81 9.85 13.49
CA PRO A 169 -17.91 10.36 14.52
C PRO A 169 -16.95 11.44 14.01
N THR A 170 -16.84 12.54 14.75
CA THR A 170 -15.91 13.65 14.50
C THR A 170 -14.74 13.68 15.48
N THR A 171 -14.90 13.01 16.62
CA THR A 171 -13.87 12.81 17.64
C THR A 171 -13.61 11.33 17.90
N LEU A 172 -12.42 11.00 18.41
CA LEU A 172 -12.10 9.63 18.79
C LEU A 172 -12.98 9.11 19.93
N ASP A 173 -13.47 9.99 20.83
CA ASP A 173 -14.42 9.62 21.86
C ASP A 173 -15.77 9.21 21.27
N GLU A 174 -16.28 9.98 20.30
CA GLU A 174 -17.50 9.61 19.56
C GLU A 174 -17.33 8.29 18.79
N LEU A 175 -16.14 8.00 18.22
CA LEU A 175 -15.87 6.72 17.58
C LEU A 175 -15.90 5.56 18.58
N VAL A 176 -15.38 5.76 19.80
CA VAL A 176 -15.47 4.78 20.89
C VAL A 176 -16.94 4.55 21.29
N GLU A 177 -17.72 5.62 21.49
CA GLU A 177 -19.15 5.53 21.80
C GLU A 177 -19.95 4.84 20.71
N ALA A 178 -19.66 5.17 19.43
CA ALA A 178 -20.26 4.52 18.28
C ALA A 178 -19.92 3.01 18.26
N ALA A 179 -18.65 2.65 18.50
CA ALA A 179 -18.22 1.27 18.57
C ALA A 179 -19.02 0.46 19.62
N VAL A 180 -19.24 1.06 20.80
CA VAL A 180 -20.06 0.45 21.88
C VAL A 180 -21.51 0.26 21.44
N LYS A 181 -22.17 1.34 20.98
CA LYS A 181 -23.60 1.33 20.62
C LYS A 181 -23.92 0.42 19.45
N LEU A 182 -23.00 0.33 18.46
CA LEU A 182 -23.19 -0.47 17.25
C LEU A 182 -22.82 -1.96 17.42
N THR A 183 -22.15 -2.31 18.51
CA THR A 183 -21.81 -3.71 18.79
C THR A 183 -23.02 -4.49 19.28
N THR A 184 -23.29 -5.61 18.60
CA THR A 184 -24.32 -6.58 18.97
C THR A 184 -23.71 -7.98 19.05
N ASP A 185 -24.52 -9.00 19.35
CA ASP A 185 -24.08 -10.40 19.32
C ASP A 185 -23.61 -10.86 17.91
N LYS A 186 -24.06 -10.19 16.85
CA LYS A 186 -23.80 -10.59 15.46
C LYS A 186 -22.87 -9.63 14.70
N VAL A 187 -22.78 -8.38 15.12
CA VAL A 187 -22.07 -7.31 14.43
C VAL A 187 -21.13 -6.63 15.39
N LYS A 188 -19.92 -6.38 15.00
CA LYS A 188 -18.99 -5.53 15.75
C LYS A 188 -19.13 -4.07 15.32
N GLY A 189 -18.86 -3.14 16.24
CA GLY A 189 -18.97 -1.72 15.94
C GLY A 189 -17.97 -1.27 14.88
N VAL A 190 -16.70 -1.64 15.02
CA VAL A 190 -15.60 -1.12 14.17
C VAL A 190 -14.63 -2.22 13.77
N PHE A 191 -14.07 -2.11 12.55
CA PHE A 191 -12.94 -2.89 12.08
C PHE A 191 -11.79 -1.96 11.68
N LEU A 192 -10.64 -2.12 12.34
CA LEU A 192 -9.41 -1.34 12.16
C LEU A 192 -8.26 -2.19 11.59
N GLY A 193 -8.59 -3.38 11.08
CA GLY A 193 -7.63 -4.44 10.76
C GLY A 193 -7.44 -5.44 11.90
N ASN A 194 -7.02 -6.64 11.55
CA ASN A 194 -6.83 -7.73 12.53
C ASN A 194 -5.73 -7.41 13.56
N SER A 195 -4.75 -6.56 13.19
CA SER A 195 -3.67 -6.10 14.07
C SER A 195 -3.93 -4.77 14.77
N VAL A 196 -4.90 -3.98 14.28
CA VAL A 196 -5.16 -2.58 14.68
C VAL A 196 -4.03 -1.60 14.25
N THR A 197 -2.92 -2.09 13.74
CA THR A 197 -1.74 -1.28 13.37
C THR A 197 -1.98 -0.24 12.26
N PRO A 198 -2.91 -0.45 11.28
CA PRO A 198 -3.14 0.51 10.20
C PRO A 198 -3.55 1.91 10.65
N VAL A 199 -4.09 2.03 11.86
CA VAL A 199 -4.57 3.33 12.38
C VAL A 199 -3.54 4.05 13.27
N MET A 200 -2.30 3.56 13.38
CA MET A 200 -1.29 4.22 14.21
C MET A 200 -0.91 5.61 13.69
N ASN A 201 -0.61 5.72 12.39
CA ASN A 201 -0.27 7.01 11.77
C ASN A 201 -1.46 7.98 11.77
N PRO A 202 -2.70 7.59 11.32
CA PRO A 202 -3.86 8.46 11.47
C PRO A 202 -4.11 8.92 12.92
N LEU A 203 -3.90 8.05 13.90
CA LEU A 203 -4.00 8.45 15.31
C LEU A 203 -3.01 9.56 15.66
N ILE A 204 -1.74 9.42 15.28
CA ILE A 204 -0.71 10.44 15.50
C ILE A 204 -1.13 11.76 14.85
N TRP A 205 -1.44 11.75 13.55
CA TRP A 205 -1.80 12.96 12.81
C TRP A 205 -3.06 13.63 13.35
N SER A 206 -4.04 12.84 13.81
CA SER A 206 -5.29 13.36 14.36
C SER A 206 -5.14 14.08 15.70
N THR A 207 -4.01 13.93 16.39
CA THR A 207 -3.66 14.76 17.55
C THR A 207 -3.00 16.09 17.17
N GLY A 208 -2.67 16.28 15.89
CA GLY A 208 -1.86 17.41 15.40
C GLY A 208 -0.35 17.15 15.41
N ALA A 209 0.08 15.97 15.89
CA ALA A 209 1.48 15.56 15.85
C ALA A 209 1.85 14.96 14.48
N ASN A 210 3.15 14.87 14.22
CA ASN A 210 3.73 14.12 13.10
C ASN A 210 4.58 12.95 13.63
N THR A 211 4.96 12.05 12.73
CA THR A 211 5.90 10.98 13.11
C THR A 211 7.29 11.53 13.41
N LEU A 212 7.78 12.46 12.59
CA LEU A 212 9.01 13.22 12.80
C LEU A 212 8.73 14.72 12.59
N ASP A 213 9.53 15.56 13.23
CA ASP A 213 9.56 17.00 12.98
C ASP A 213 10.43 17.37 11.77
N ASP A 214 10.50 18.68 11.45
CA ASP A 214 11.29 19.21 10.33
C ASP A 214 12.81 19.01 10.49
N LYS A 215 13.27 18.62 11.70
CA LYS A 215 14.66 18.28 11.99
C LYS A 215 14.91 16.78 12.04
N ASN A 216 13.94 15.98 11.57
CA ASN A 216 13.97 14.52 11.67
C ASN A 216 14.11 14.00 13.12
N GLN A 217 13.48 14.68 14.10
CA GLN A 217 13.39 14.20 15.45
C GLN A 217 12.01 13.60 15.72
N ILE A 218 11.92 12.71 16.70
CA ILE A 218 10.65 12.09 17.10
C ILE A 218 9.65 13.18 17.50
N ALA A 219 8.46 13.17 16.90
CA ALA A 219 7.38 14.10 17.18
C ALA A 219 6.07 13.38 17.61
N TYR A 220 5.99 12.07 17.44
CA TYR A 220 4.80 11.28 17.78
C TYR A 220 4.65 10.98 19.28
N HIS A 221 5.69 11.08 20.06
CA HIS A 221 5.65 10.75 21.49
C HIS A 221 5.08 11.92 22.29
N THR A 222 3.77 11.95 22.43
CA THR A 222 3.02 12.99 23.14
C THR A 222 1.96 12.37 24.07
N ASP A 223 1.55 13.12 25.11
CA ASP A 223 0.47 12.71 26.02
C ASP A 223 -0.84 12.42 25.26
N ASP A 224 -1.13 13.18 24.19
CA ASP A 224 -2.33 13.02 23.37
C ASP A 224 -2.32 11.70 22.59
N VAL A 225 -1.17 11.32 22.01
CA VAL A 225 -1.01 10.02 21.34
C VAL A 225 -1.18 8.88 22.36
N ALA A 226 -0.58 9.01 23.55
CA ALA A 226 -0.75 8.03 24.60
C ALA A 226 -2.21 7.92 25.09
N ALA A 227 -2.92 9.05 25.18
CA ALA A 227 -4.36 9.07 25.49
C ALA A 227 -5.20 8.39 24.40
N GLY A 228 -4.90 8.66 23.12
CA GLY A 228 -5.53 8.01 21.99
C GLY A 228 -5.34 6.48 21.99
N LEU A 229 -4.13 6.01 22.30
CA LEU A 229 -3.85 4.58 22.47
C LEU A 229 -4.68 3.94 23.59
N LYS A 230 -4.94 4.66 24.69
CA LYS A 230 -5.83 4.19 25.77
C LYS A 230 -7.28 4.05 25.29
N LYS A 231 -7.75 4.97 24.43
CA LYS A 231 -9.10 4.90 23.83
C LYS A 231 -9.22 3.70 22.87
N LEU A 232 -8.24 3.48 21.99
CA LEU A 232 -8.18 2.28 21.14
C LEU A 232 -8.18 0.98 21.96
N ARG A 233 -7.43 0.96 23.08
CA ARG A 233 -7.41 -0.18 24.00
C ARG A 233 -8.78 -0.46 24.62
N THR A 234 -9.55 0.58 24.94
CA THR A 234 -10.91 0.41 25.48
C THR A 234 -11.78 -0.33 24.47
N MET A 235 -11.84 0.11 23.21
CA MET A 235 -12.57 -0.60 22.15
C MET A 235 -12.13 -2.05 21.98
N PHE A 236 -10.81 -2.29 22.02
CA PHE A 236 -10.23 -3.63 21.89
C PHE A 236 -10.63 -4.53 23.07
N LYS A 237 -10.40 -4.08 24.31
CA LYS A 237 -10.58 -4.85 25.54
C LYS A 237 -12.07 -5.20 25.80
N GLU A 238 -12.95 -4.27 25.48
CA GLU A 238 -14.39 -4.43 25.67
C GLU A 238 -15.07 -5.20 24.54
N GLY A 239 -14.30 -5.60 23.51
CA GLY A 239 -14.75 -6.48 22.44
C GLY A 239 -15.60 -5.79 21.37
N HIS A 240 -15.43 -4.49 21.16
CA HIS A 240 -16.16 -3.70 20.17
C HIS A 240 -15.48 -3.69 18.79
N LEU A 241 -14.21 -4.14 18.71
CA LEU A 241 -13.49 -4.33 17.45
C LEU A 241 -13.75 -5.72 16.88
N LEU A 242 -13.90 -5.80 15.56
CA LEU A 242 -13.81 -7.08 14.86
C LEU A 242 -12.33 -7.49 14.82
N LEU A 243 -12.06 -8.73 15.15
CA LEU A 243 -10.75 -9.37 15.11
C LEU A 243 -10.92 -10.71 14.39
N ASP A 244 -9.83 -11.22 13.86
CA ASP A 244 -9.81 -12.50 13.14
C ASP A 244 -10.79 -12.53 11.94
N ALA A 245 -10.96 -11.36 11.27
CA ALA A 245 -11.71 -11.30 10.03
C ALA A 245 -11.02 -12.17 8.94
N PRO A 246 -11.78 -12.76 8.00
CA PRO A 246 -11.23 -13.60 6.94
C PRO A 246 -10.18 -12.91 6.07
N ALA A 247 -10.28 -11.60 5.93
CA ALA A 247 -9.30 -10.73 5.28
C ALA A 247 -8.96 -9.55 6.18
N ASP A 248 -7.88 -8.82 5.89
CA ASP A 248 -7.45 -7.70 6.70
C ASP A 248 -8.06 -6.37 6.21
N TRP A 249 -7.72 -5.25 6.84
CA TRP A 249 -8.30 -3.92 6.68
C TRP A 249 -8.43 -3.44 5.21
N TRP A 250 -7.52 -3.87 4.34
CA TRP A 250 -7.48 -3.49 2.92
C TRP A 250 -8.58 -4.17 2.07
N ASP A 251 -9.26 -5.19 2.58
CA ASP A 251 -10.34 -5.91 1.92
C ASP A 251 -11.70 -5.48 2.51
N PRO A 252 -12.70 -5.11 1.69
CA PRO A 252 -13.97 -4.59 2.17
C PRO A 252 -14.94 -5.66 2.69
N SER A 253 -14.54 -6.93 2.79
CA SER A 253 -15.45 -8.03 3.12
C SER A 253 -16.10 -7.90 4.50
N ALA A 254 -15.44 -7.28 5.47
CA ALA A 254 -16.01 -7.13 6.79
C ALA A 254 -17.30 -6.28 6.77
N ILE A 255 -17.28 -5.13 6.12
CA ILE A 255 -18.47 -4.26 6.02
C ILE A 255 -19.47 -4.78 4.98
N THR A 256 -19.03 -5.32 3.85
CA THR A 256 -19.92 -5.80 2.79
C THR A 256 -20.68 -7.06 3.17
N GLN A 257 -20.14 -7.88 4.06
CA GLN A 257 -20.80 -9.06 4.64
C GLN A 257 -21.60 -8.77 5.91
N GLY A 258 -21.59 -7.52 6.39
CA GLY A 258 -22.33 -7.11 7.57
C GLY A 258 -21.72 -7.59 8.88
N LEU A 259 -20.42 -7.84 8.91
CA LEU A 259 -19.71 -8.23 10.14
C LEU A 259 -19.44 -7.03 11.04
N VAL A 260 -19.39 -5.82 10.44
CA VAL A 260 -19.14 -4.56 11.14
C VAL A 260 -20.03 -3.43 10.62
N ALA A 261 -20.26 -2.44 11.48
CA ALA A 261 -20.95 -1.21 11.11
C ALA A 261 -20.02 -0.15 10.49
N ILE A 262 -18.77 -0.11 10.94
CA ILE A 262 -17.74 0.86 10.52
C ILE A 262 -16.45 0.09 10.21
N GLN A 263 -15.82 0.40 9.04
CA GLN A 263 -14.56 -0.22 8.63
C GLN A 263 -13.57 0.82 8.13
N TRP A 264 -12.31 0.77 8.60
CA TRP A 264 -11.18 1.44 8.00
C TRP A 264 -10.78 0.73 6.70
N CYS A 265 -10.77 1.43 5.58
CA CYS A 265 -10.35 0.89 4.28
C CYS A 265 -9.97 2.02 3.32
N GLY A 266 -9.39 1.68 2.18
CA GLY A 266 -9.00 2.66 1.18
C GLY A 266 -10.04 2.89 0.09
N MET A 267 -9.81 3.94 -0.69
CA MET A 267 -10.69 4.37 -1.77
C MET A 267 -10.82 3.32 -2.89
N TRP A 268 -9.81 2.47 -3.10
CA TRP A 268 -9.86 1.35 -4.05
C TRP A 268 -11.03 0.39 -3.82
N ALA A 269 -11.47 0.23 -2.58
CA ALA A 269 -12.57 -0.66 -2.21
C ALA A 269 -13.96 -0.07 -2.49
N MET A 270 -14.06 1.24 -2.75
CA MET A 270 -15.32 1.96 -2.88
C MET A 270 -16.29 1.35 -3.89
N PRO A 271 -15.88 0.96 -5.13
CA PRO A 271 -16.82 0.36 -6.08
C PRO A 271 -17.43 -0.96 -5.58
N VAL A 272 -16.65 -1.79 -4.87
CA VAL A 272 -17.12 -3.05 -4.31
C VAL A 272 -18.09 -2.80 -3.16
N ILE A 273 -17.78 -1.83 -2.28
CA ILE A 273 -18.64 -1.45 -1.14
C ILE A 273 -19.97 -0.87 -1.66
N GLN A 274 -19.93 0.07 -2.61
CA GLN A 274 -21.13 0.66 -3.19
C GLN A 274 -22.00 -0.38 -3.92
N LYS A 275 -21.36 -1.33 -4.63
CA LYS A 275 -22.10 -2.42 -5.27
C LYS A 275 -22.83 -3.30 -4.25
N ALA A 276 -22.24 -3.53 -3.08
CA ALA A 276 -22.83 -4.38 -2.05
C ALA A 276 -23.88 -3.66 -1.20
N LEU A 277 -23.68 -2.38 -0.89
CA LEU A 277 -24.48 -1.62 0.06
C LEU A 277 -25.39 -0.56 -0.59
N GLY A 278 -25.19 -0.26 -1.87
CA GLY A 278 -25.94 0.81 -2.56
C GLY A 278 -25.72 2.17 -1.89
N ASP A 279 -26.81 2.85 -1.58
CA ASP A 279 -26.80 4.17 -0.94
C ASP A 279 -26.62 4.10 0.59
N ASP A 280 -26.62 2.88 1.17
CA ASP A 280 -26.43 2.63 2.61
C ASP A 280 -24.97 2.70 3.03
N VAL A 281 -24.16 3.52 2.39
CA VAL A 281 -22.76 3.72 2.74
C VAL A 281 -22.40 5.20 2.76
N GLY A 282 -21.62 5.60 3.75
CA GLY A 282 -20.96 6.90 3.84
C GLY A 282 -19.50 6.73 4.22
N ILE A 283 -18.75 7.83 4.21
CA ILE A 283 -17.34 7.87 4.60
C ILE A 283 -17.09 9.02 5.59
N PHE A 284 -16.08 8.88 6.43
CA PHE A 284 -15.54 9.96 7.25
C PHE A 284 -14.05 9.74 7.50
N PRO A 285 -13.25 10.80 7.74
CA PRO A 285 -11.82 10.69 8.00
C PRO A 285 -11.57 10.05 9.38
N PHE A 286 -10.34 9.66 9.69
CA PHE A 286 -9.98 9.34 11.07
C PHE A 286 -10.26 10.57 11.94
N PRO A 287 -11.09 10.44 13.00
CA PRO A 287 -11.60 11.60 13.74
C PRO A 287 -10.51 12.23 14.61
N THR A 288 -10.72 13.48 14.98
CA THR A 288 -9.83 14.23 15.86
C THR A 288 -9.62 13.51 17.20
N SER A 289 -8.37 13.39 17.64
CA SER A 289 -8.02 12.62 18.85
C SER A 289 -7.62 13.48 20.04
N ALA A 290 -7.43 14.79 19.87
CA ALA A 290 -7.05 15.74 20.92
C ALA A 290 -7.61 17.14 20.65
N ASP A 291 -7.64 17.98 21.66
CA ASP A 291 -8.00 19.38 21.54
C ASP A 291 -7.01 20.10 20.61
N GLY A 292 -7.53 20.78 19.60
CA GLY A 292 -6.69 21.45 18.58
C GLY A 292 -6.10 20.51 17.52
N GLY A 293 -6.36 19.21 17.61
CA GLY A 293 -6.06 18.24 16.56
C GLY A 293 -6.93 18.44 15.31
N LYS A 294 -6.72 17.61 14.29
CA LYS A 294 -7.46 17.65 13.02
C LYS A 294 -7.84 16.24 12.60
N PRO A 295 -8.93 16.06 11.84
CA PRO A 295 -9.17 14.79 11.19
C PRO A 295 -7.98 14.38 10.32
N ALA A 296 -7.80 13.08 10.10
CA ALA A 296 -6.69 12.57 9.30
C ALA A 296 -7.15 11.58 8.23
N VAL A 297 -6.61 11.72 7.03
CA VAL A 297 -6.71 10.76 5.93
C VAL A 297 -5.30 10.31 5.59
N THR A 298 -5.04 9.01 5.63
CA THR A 298 -3.77 8.48 5.18
C THR A 298 -3.75 8.48 3.66
N ASN A 299 -2.73 9.03 3.04
CA ASN A 299 -2.46 8.75 1.64
C ASN A 299 -1.51 7.55 1.54
N GLY A 300 -2.05 6.41 1.15
CA GLY A 300 -1.27 5.25 0.76
C GLY A 300 -0.72 5.42 -0.65
N GLY A 301 -1.03 4.45 -1.52
CA GLY A 301 -0.66 4.46 -2.93
C GLY A 301 0.76 3.97 -3.19
N TRP A 302 1.07 3.82 -4.47
CA TRP A 302 2.29 3.16 -4.92
C TRP A 302 3.04 4.01 -5.93
N SER A 303 4.34 3.83 -5.95
CA SER A 303 5.24 4.56 -6.83
C SER A 303 6.18 3.60 -7.55
N MET A 304 6.55 3.93 -8.78
CA MET A 304 7.53 3.16 -9.56
C MET A 304 8.93 3.67 -9.31
N PHE A 305 9.84 2.74 -9.07
CA PHE A 305 11.27 2.98 -8.90
C PHE A 305 12.08 2.22 -9.94
N VAL A 306 13.25 2.75 -10.29
CA VAL A 306 14.24 2.09 -11.14
C VAL A 306 15.40 1.62 -10.28
N ASN A 307 15.80 0.36 -10.43
CA ASN A 307 16.95 -0.20 -9.74
C ASN A 307 18.25 0.43 -10.28
N ALA A 308 18.97 1.14 -9.43
CA ALA A 308 20.24 1.80 -9.81
C ALA A 308 21.33 0.81 -10.27
N LYS A 309 21.19 -0.47 -9.93
CA LYS A 309 22.13 -1.54 -10.30
C LYS A 309 21.64 -2.38 -11.49
N SER A 310 20.57 -1.95 -12.16
CA SER A 310 20.11 -2.60 -13.39
C SER A 310 21.21 -2.60 -14.45
N LYS A 311 21.37 -3.71 -15.15
CA LYS A 311 22.27 -3.81 -16.33
C LYS A 311 21.71 -3.06 -17.55
N HIS A 312 20.44 -2.64 -17.47
CA HIS A 312 19.66 -1.94 -18.48
C HIS A 312 19.08 -0.65 -17.91
N LEU A 313 19.92 0.13 -17.21
CA LEU A 313 19.48 1.30 -16.43
C LEU A 313 18.77 2.33 -17.30
N ASP A 314 19.34 2.66 -18.47
CA ASP A 314 18.77 3.67 -19.36
C ASP A 314 17.47 3.21 -19.98
N GLU A 315 17.39 1.95 -20.40
CA GLU A 315 16.17 1.35 -20.93
C GLU A 315 15.07 1.21 -19.85
N ALA A 316 15.45 0.91 -18.62
CA ALA A 316 14.53 0.86 -17.49
C ALA A 316 13.96 2.26 -17.17
N LYS A 317 14.79 3.31 -17.17
CA LYS A 317 14.35 4.70 -17.04
C LYS A 317 13.43 5.11 -18.19
N GLU A 318 13.77 4.75 -19.42
CA GLU A 318 12.93 5.05 -20.58
C GLU A 318 11.58 4.34 -20.52
N TYR A 319 11.53 3.09 -20.05
CA TYR A 319 10.29 2.35 -19.83
C TYR A 319 9.41 3.02 -18.76
N VAL A 320 9.99 3.41 -17.62
CA VAL A 320 9.25 4.11 -16.56
C VAL A 320 8.71 5.45 -17.05
N LYS A 321 9.53 6.22 -17.78
CA LYS A 321 9.09 7.46 -18.42
C LYS A 321 7.92 7.21 -19.37
N TRP A 322 8.07 6.27 -20.27
CA TRP A 322 7.04 5.94 -21.27
C TRP A 322 5.73 5.55 -20.57
N LEU A 323 5.74 4.61 -19.61
CA LEU A 323 4.52 4.12 -19.00
C LEU A 323 3.89 5.13 -18.03
N TRP A 324 4.68 5.70 -17.13
CA TRP A 324 4.16 6.48 -15.99
C TRP A 324 4.26 8.00 -16.15
N ILE A 325 4.78 8.48 -17.28
CA ILE A 325 4.84 9.92 -17.58
C ILE A 325 4.18 10.22 -18.94
N ASP A 326 4.54 9.48 -20.00
CA ASP A 326 4.09 9.81 -21.36
C ASP A 326 2.71 9.22 -21.67
N GLN A 327 2.39 8.01 -21.21
CA GLN A 327 1.13 7.30 -21.49
C GLN A 327 0.03 7.68 -20.51
N LYS A 328 -0.55 8.87 -20.64
CA LYS A 328 -1.62 9.35 -19.76
C LYS A 328 -2.84 8.44 -19.73
N GLU A 329 -3.17 7.80 -20.86
CA GLU A 329 -4.28 6.86 -20.97
C GLU A 329 -4.08 5.62 -20.07
N TYR A 330 -2.84 5.12 -19.93
CA TYR A 330 -2.56 3.98 -19.04
C TYR A 330 -2.59 4.39 -17.57
N GLN A 331 -2.15 5.61 -17.25
CA GLN A 331 -2.27 6.15 -15.89
C GLN A 331 -3.73 6.32 -15.48
N GLU A 332 -4.58 6.82 -16.38
CA GLU A 332 -6.02 6.97 -16.15
C GLU A 332 -6.69 5.59 -16.03
N ASP A 333 -6.39 4.66 -16.96
CA ASP A 333 -6.92 3.29 -16.92
C ASP A 333 -6.52 2.59 -15.61
N TRP A 334 -5.27 2.72 -15.18
CA TRP A 334 -4.77 2.14 -13.93
C TRP A 334 -5.49 2.72 -12.70
N SER A 335 -5.66 4.02 -12.66
CA SER A 335 -6.29 4.70 -11.51
C SER A 335 -7.80 4.48 -11.42
N LEU A 336 -8.51 4.31 -12.54
CA LEU A 336 -9.97 4.45 -12.55
C LEU A 336 -10.73 3.23 -13.06
N SER A 337 -10.07 2.21 -13.66
CA SER A 337 -10.79 1.10 -14.28
C SER A 337 -10.97 -0.11 -13.36
N TYR A 338 -10.14 -0.27 -12.35
CA TYR A 338 -10.10 -1.47 -11.51
C TYR A 338 -10.55 -1.23 -10.07
N GLY A 339 -10.26 -0.08 -9.54
CA GLY A 339 -10.70 0.47 -8.26
C GLY A 339 -10.87 1.98 -8.42
N PHE A 340 -11.09 2.69 -7.32
CA PHE A 340 -10.97 4.15 -7.35
C PHE A 340 -9.68 4.54 -6.65
N HIS A 341 -8.78 5.10 -7.45
CA HIS A 341 -7.55 5.74 -7.00
C HIS A 341 -7.54 7.16 -7.55
N ILE A 342 -6.88 8.07 -6.88
CA ILE A 342 -6.72 9.42 -7.41
C ILE A 342 -5.48 9.40 -8.31
N PRO A 343 -5.60 9.79 -9.62
CA PRO A 343 -4.42 9.98 -10.45
C PRO A 343 -3.49 11.02 -9.82
N PRO A 344 -2.18 10.75 -9.71
CA PRO A 344 -1.24 11.71 -9.12
C PRO A 344 -1.00 12.94 -10.03
N ARG A 345 -1.36 12.84 -11.31
CA ARG A 345 -1.36 13.96 -12.27
C ARG A 345 -2.60 14.81 -12.03
N THR A 346 -2.40 16.09 -11.65
CA THR A 346 -3.48 17.04 -11.41
C THR A 346 -4.43 17.16 -12.61
N SER A 347 -3.87 17.24 -13.83
CA SER A 347 -4.67 17.30 -15.06
C SER A 347 -5.55 16.06 -15.27
N LEU A 348 -5.12 14.88 -14.87
CA LEU A 348 -5.92 13.65 -14.97
C LEU A 348 -6.95 13.56 -13.84
N ALA A 349 -6.58 13.92 -12.60
CA ALA A 349 -7.49 13.94 -11.47
C ALA A 349 -8.66 14.91 -11.71
N GLU A 350 -8.36 16.11 -12.23
CA GLU A 350 -9.38 17.13 -12.57
C GLU A 350 -10.28 16.70 -13.73
N SER A 351 -9.78 15.92 -14.69
CA SER A 351 -10.59 15.41 -15.81
C SER A 351 -11.39 14.17 -15.49
N ALA A 352 -11.09 13.46 -14.41
CA ALA A 352 -11.67 12.17 -14.03
C ALA A 352 -13.14 12.28 -13.59
N ASP A 353 -14.08 12.10 -14.50
CA ASP A 353 -15.53 12.23 -14.21
C ASP A 353 -16.01 11.27 -13.11
N LYS A 354 -15.39 10.10 -12.97
CA LYS A 354 -15.70 9.13 -11.89
C LYS A 354 -15.42 9.68 -10.48
N LEU A 355 -14.55 10.68 -10.36
CA LEU A 355 -14.16 11.30 -9.09
C LEU A 355 -14.92 12.59 -8.78
N LYS A 356 -15.84 13.04 -9.67
CA LYS A 356 -16.53 14.33 -9.56
C LYS A 356 -17.90 14.26 -8.89
N SER A 357 -18.40 13.07 -8.56
CA SER A 357 -19.74 12.91 -7.99
C SER A 357 -19.81 11.80 -6.94
N GLY A 358 -20.86 11.86 -6.10
CA GLY A 358 -21.14 10.84 -5.11
C GLY A 358 -20.01 10.65 -4.09
N LEU A 359 -19.89 9.44 -3.59
CA LEU A 359 -18.94 9.06 -2.53
C LEU A 359 -17.48 9.28 -2.96
N ALA A 360 -17.17 9.11 -4.26
CA ALA A 360 -15.83 9.33 -4.76
C ALA A 360 -15.40 10.80 -4.68
N ALA A 361 -16.30 11.73 -5.01
CA ALA A 361 -16.02 13.17 -4.86
C ALA A 361 -15.84 13.57 -3.38
N GLU A 362 -16.59 12.94 -2.48
CA GLU A 362 -16.43 13.12 -1.04
C GLU A 362 -15.06 12.61 -0.58
N GLY A 363 -14.61 11.44 -1.05
CA GLY A 363 -13.28 10.90 -0.77
C GLY A 363 -12.15 11.81 -1.26
N VAL A 364 -12.26 12.35 -2.47
CA VAL A 364 -11.31 13.35 -3.00
C VAL A 364 -11.29 14.61 -2.14
N LYS A 365 -12.47 15.10 -1.71
CA LYS A 365 -12.55 16.25 -0.81
C LYS A 365 -11.87 16.00 0.51
N LEU A 366 -12.14 14.85 1.14
CA LEU A 366 -11.49 14.46 2.40
C LEU A 366 -9.96 14.35 2.25
N PHE A 367 -9.49 13.80 1.13
CA PHE A 367 -8.08 13.73 0.83
C PHE A 367 -7.43 15.12 0.68
N ASN A 368 -8.07 16.01 -0.08
CA ASN A 368 -7.54 17.36 -0.28
C ASN A 368 -7.52 18.19 1.03
N GLU A 369 -8.44 17.93 1.96
CA GLU A 369 -8.56 18.68 3.21
C GLU A 369 -7.70 18.09 4.35
N TYR A 370 -7.59 16.76 4.43
CA TYR A 370 -7.01 16.05 5.57
C TYR A 370 -5.93 15.03 5.19
N GLY A 371 -5.49 15.00 3.93
CA GLY A 371 -4.50 14.04 3.45
C GLY A 371 -3.14 14.19 4.13
N ASN A 372 -2.61 13.07 4.60
CA ASN A 372 -1.27 12.97 5.20
C ASN A 372 -0.46 11.92 4.47
N PHE A 373 0.82 12.19 4.32
CA PHE A 373 1.79 11.34 3.65
C PHE A 373 2.79 10.79 4.65
N ASP A 374 3.20 9.55 4.45
CA ASP A 374 4.27 8.97 5.25
C ASP A 374 5.58 9.74 5.02
N ASN A 375 6.32 9.95 6.11
CA ASN A 375 7.61 10.61 6.03
C ASN A 375 8.62 9.68 5.33
N PRO A 376 9.29 10.10 4.23
CA PRO A 376 10.24 9.25 3.52
C PRO A 376 11.47 8.84 4.34
N ALA A 377 11.74 9.53 5.46
CA ALA A 377 12.77 9.12 6.42
C ALA A 377 12.33 7.93 7.30
N TRP A 378 11.06 7.48 7.18
CA TRP A 378 10.52 6.41 8.01
C TRP A 378 10.94 5.05 7.44
N THR A 379 11.84 4.33 8.14
CA THR A 379 12.34 3.02 7.71
C THR A 379 11.43 1.89 8.14
N GLN A 380 11.55 0.72 7.51
CA GLN A 380 10.80 -0.48 7.91
C GLN A 380 10.99 -0.84 9.39
N ALA A 381 12.19 -0.63 9.94
CA ALA A 381 12.44 -0.87 11.37
C ALA A 381 11.66 0.09 12.28
N MET A 382 11.44 1.34 11.83
CA MET A 382 10.63 2.31 12.55
C MET A 382 9.14 1.98 12.46
N ILE A 383 8.65 1.52 11.28
CA ILE A 383 7.27 1.04 11.10
C ILE A 383 6.99 -0.09 12.10
N VAL A 384 7.83 -1.13 12.11
CA VAL A 384 7.69 -2.26 13.04
C VAL A 384 7.75 -1.82 14.52
N ALA A 385 8.53 -0.79 14.83
CA ALA A 385 8.58 -0.25 16.20
C ALA A 385 7.25 0.39 16.61
N LEU A 386 6.60 1.18 15.72
CA LEU A 386 5.27 1.75 16.00
C LEU A 386 4.16 0.70 16.01
N GLU A 387 4.21 -0.30 15.13
CA GLU A 387 3.29 -1.44 15.22
C GLU A 387 3.41 -2.15 16.56
N GLY A 388 4.65 -2.23 17.10
CA GLY A 388 4.93 -2.73 18.43
C GLY A 388 4.26 -1.92 19.54
N VAL A 389 4.07 -0.61 19.36
CA VAL A 389 3.33 0.24 20.32
C VAL A 389 1.86 -0.22 20.40
N ILE A 390 1.19 -0.43 19.24
CA ILE A 390 -0.18 -0.97 19.20
C ILE A 390 -0.24 -2.36 19.87
N ALA A 391 0.69 -3.24 19.53
CA ALA A 391 0.71 -4.59 20.09
C ALA A 391 0.88 -4.57 21.61
N ASP A 392 1.79 -3.77 22.14
CA ASP A 392 2.10 -3.73 23.56
C ASP A 392 1.05 -2.94 24.36
N SER A 393 0.58 -1.76 23.90
CA SER A 393 -0.34 -0.90 24.63
C SER A 393 -1.81 -1.24 24.42
N VAL A 394 -2.24 -1.53 23.18
CA VAL A 394 -3.65 -1.78 22.87
C VAL A 394 -4.01 -3.25 23.09
N ARG A 395 -3.28 -4.16 22.46
CA ARG A 395 -3.65 -5.59 22.47
C ARG A 395 -3.25 -6.29 23.77
N LYS A 396 -2.07 -6.04 24.32
CA LYS A 396 -1.60 -6.65 25.59
C LYS A 396 -1.99 -5.84 26.82
N GLY A 397 -2.48 -4.61 26.66
CA GLY A 397 -2.93 -3.75 27.74
C GLY A 397 -1.80 -3.15 28.59
N GLY A 398 -0.60 -3.08 28.03
CA GLY A 398 0.55 -2.41 28.66
C GLY A 398 0.37 -0.89 28.74
N ASP A 399 1.31 -0.24 29.41
CA ASP A 399 1.34 1.22 29.50
C ASP A 399 1.75 1.82 28.16
N PRO A 400 0.95 2.75 27.55
CA PRO A 400 1.28 3.41 26.30
C PRO A 400 2.59 4.17 26.32
N GLU A 401 2.90 4.88 27.41
CA GLU A 401 4.16 5.63 27.56
C GLU A 401 5.37 4.68 27.48
N ALA A 402 5.33 3.58 28.21
CA ALA A 402 6.40 2.58 28.16
C ALA A 402 6.54 1.92 26.77
N ALA A 403 5.43 1.79 26.03
CA ALA A 403 5.46 1.26 24.66
C ALA A 403 6.06 2.29 23.68
N LEU A 404 5.73 3.58 23.82
CA LEU A 404 6.32 4.67 23.06
C LEU A 404 7.83 4.81 23.37
N ASP A 405 8.24 4.81 24.64
CA ASP A 405 9.65 4.79 25.05
C ASP A 405 10.46 3.66 24.41
N LYS A 406 9.85 2.50 24.26
CA LYS A 406 10.48 1.35 23.60
C LYS A 406 10.64 1.58 22.10
N ALA A 407 9.65 2.17 21.44
CA ALA A 407 9.73 2.52 20.02
C ALA A 407 10.79 3.59 19.77
N ASP A 408 10.87 4.62 20.62
CA ASP A 408 11.84 5.70 20.53
C ASP A 408 13.28 5.21 20.48
N LYS A 409 13.63 4.18 21.24
CA LYS A 409 14.98 3.58 21.21
C LYS A 409 15.34 3.04 19.82
N THR A 410 14.36 2.44 19.13
CA THR A 410 14.56 1.91 17.77
C THR A 410 14.59 3.07 16.77
N VAL A 411 13.64 3.99 16.86
CA VAL A 411 13.55 5.14 15.96
C VAL A 411 14.81 5.99 16.04
N ASN A 412 15.26 6.37 17.24
CA ASN A 412 16.49 7.14 17.43
C ASN A 412 17.74 6.43 16.90
N ARG A 413 17.83 5.10 17.04
CA ARG A 413 18.93 4.33 16.45
C ARG A 413 18.92 4.38 14.93
N GLU A 414 17.74 4.27 14.29
CA GLU A 414 17.61 4.35 12.83
C GLU A 414 17.88 5.77 12.32
N LEU A 415 17.36 6.81 12.98
CA LEU A 415 17.63 8.21 12.65
C LEU A 415 19.15 8.52 12.73
N LYS A 416 19.82 7.99 13.74
CA LYS A 416 21.28 8.12 13.86
C LYS A 416 22.02 7.44 12.69
N LYS A 417 21.52 6.33 12.15
CA LYS A 417 22.13 5.70 10.97
C LYS A 417 21.90 6.52 9.69
N LEU A 418 20.75 7.20 9.60
CA LEU A 418 20.38 7.96 8.41
C LEU A 418 21.04 9.34 8.36
N PHE A 419 21.17 10.00 9.50
CA PHE A 419 21.51 11.44 9.60
C PHE A 419 22.71 11.73 10.53
N GLY A 420 23.11 10.79 11.38
CA GLY A 420 24.23 10.92 12.32
C GLY A 420 25.50 10.39 11.75
#